data_4e06f8a89c482bdef4c7af0cb63a3822
#
_entry.id   4e06f8a89c482bdef4c7af0cb63a3822
#
_cell.length_a   1.000
_cell.length_b   1.000
_cell.length_c   1.000
_cell.angle_alpha   90.00
_cell.angle_beta   90.00
_cell.angle_gamma   90.00
#
_symmetry.space_group_name_H-M   'P 1'
#
loop_
_entity.id
_entity.type
_entity.pdbx_description
1 polymer ?
#
loop_
_entity_poly.entity_id
_entity_poly.type
_entity_poly.pdbx_seq_one_letter_code
_entity_poly.pdbx_strand_id
1 'polypeptide(L)'
;MLTAAQQKKVTNYKTLLKARQTYDKQVAEREYAEQAGYVNYLMEEIPADMEKIESSTLSVIREAEEAYNEAAKDKNVKKYLDSKLVSRLKSARKAYDKSAKAAQKVQDLIDKLPDDAAKLDYSKDRKSVEKADAAFGKLTGKQLTFLEPGAAEKLAGCVRQMALLTDCETIVKDAQAAIKKLPAWNKIKKSDEAKVHAAEEAMQALASAAEEKHVTLTPGEANEQKYQASTEAFYAYKELAESYRKTYLAPLEDLTDADEAHEAAIRTARTEYQALGKSYNGSNVSKCVQSFMGPDDLTMLKNLEKQLSQNQKAAKKVMNLIAKLPKHDAPFTKRERKAIDTAKSAYDGLSSAARSFVENVDTLNERYQQAYPATDSGEQA
;
A
#
# COMPACT_ATOMS: atom_id res chain seq x y z
N MET A 1 23.77 -82.80 -46.51
CA MET A 1 24.48 -83.25 -45.29
C MET A 1 24.81 -84.71 -45.43
N LEU A 2 26.02 -85.12 -44.99
CA LEU A 2 26.38 -86.55 -44.97
C LEU A 2 25.61 -87.23 -43.84
N THR A 3 25.13 -88.48 -44.14
CA THR A 3 24.46 -89.32 -43.14
C THR A 3 25.54 -89.79 -42.10
N ALA A 4 25.15 -90.18 -40.87
CA ALA A 4 26.03 -90.69 -39.84
C ALA A 4 26.95 -91.83 -40.28
N ALA A 5 26.44 -92.72 -41.21
CA ALA A 5 27.23 -93.80 -41.81
C ALA A 5 28.29 -93.28 -42.82
N GLN A 6 27.95 -92.24 -43.59
CA GLN A 6 28.88 -91.59 -44.53
C GLN A 6 29.99 -90.81 -43.77
N GLN A 7 29.61 -90.09 -42.62
CA GLN A 7 30.53 -89.36 -41.76
C GLN A 7 31.62 -90.30 -41.20
N LYS A 8 31.30 -91.52 -40.83
CA LYS A 8 32.27 -92.50 -40.34
C LYS A 8 33.31 -92.95 -41.37
N LYS A 9 33.04 -92.83 -42.71
CA LYS A 9 33.91 -93.19 -43.81
C LYS A 9 34.86 -92.04 -44.21
N VAL A 10 34.68 -90.86 -43.71
CA VAL A 10 35.58 -89.69 -44.00
C VAL A 10 36.64 -89.65 -42.96
N THR A 11 37.89 -90.02 -43.34
CA THR A 11 39.04 -90.15 -42.46
C THR A 11 39.41 -88.91 -41.65
N ASN A 12 39.09 -87.69 -42.11
CA ASN A 12 39.37 -86.42 -41.52
C ASN A 12 38.08 -85.58 -41.03
N TYR A 13 36.90 -86.26 -40.96
CA TYR A 13 35.66 -85.67 -40.62
C TYR A 13 35.65 -84.90 -39.28
N LYS A 14 36.35 -85.47 -38.23
CA LYS A 14 36.48 -84.81 -36.95
C LYS A 14 37.33 -83.53 -37.06
N THR A 15 38.38 -83.57 -37.91
CA THR A 15 39.22 -82.39 -38.15
C THR A 15 38.41 -81.27 -38.86
N LEU A 16 37.55 -81.67 -39.88
CA LEU A 16 36.68 -80.75 -40.59
C LEU A 16 35.66 -80.15 -39.67
N LEU A 17 35.03 -80.92 -38.78
CA LEU A 17 34.10 -80.41 -37.78
C LEU A 17 34.70 -79.39 -36.84
N LYS A 18 35.93 -79.68 -36.34
CA LYS A 18 36.69 -78.74 -35.51
C LYS A 18 37.01 -77.45 -36.27
N ALA A 19 37.48 -77.61 -37.52
CA ALA A 19 37.84 -76.48 -38.35
C ALA A 19 36.61 -75.59 -38.59
N ARG A 20 35.44 -76.18 -38.87
CA ARG A 20 34.16 -75.48 -39.03
C ARG A 20 33.71 -74.77 -37.73
N GLN A 21 33.78 -75.47 -36.60
CA GLN A 21 33.49 -74.88 -35.30
C GLN A 21 34.38 -73.69 -34.98
N THR A 22 35.71 -73.85 -35.32
CA THR A 22 36.67 -72.76 -35.17
C THR A 22 36.33 -71.59 -36.07
N TYR A 23 35.97 -71.83 -37.33
CA TYR A 23 35.54 -70.80 -38.29
C TYR A 23 34.28 -70.13 -37.86
N ASP A 24 33.23 -70.88 -37.50
CA ASP A 24 31.96 -70.35 -37.03
C ASP A 24 32.18 -69.47 -35.78
N LYS A 25 33.05 -69.88 -34.87
CA LYS A 25 33.42 -69.09 -33.70
C LYS A 25 34.17 -67.80 -34.09
N GLN A 26 35.12 -67.87 -35.03
CA GLN A 26 35.85 -66.68 -35.51
C GLN A 26 34.90 -65.67 -36.20
N VAL A 27 33.93 -66.15 -36.98
CA VAL A 27 32.93 -65.31 -37.60
C VAL A 27 32.08 -64.59 -36.52
N ALA A 28 31.57 -65.32 -35.52
CA ALA A 28 30.84 -64.77 -34.42
C ALA A 28 31.65 -63.77 -33.59
N GLU A 29 32.92 -64.09 -33.31
CA GLU A 29 33.82 -63.17 -32.61
C GLU A 29 34.11 -61.91 -33.42
N ARG A 30 34.16 -61.97 -34.75
CA ARG A 30 34.30 -60.81 -35.62
C ARG A 30 33.00 -59.93 -35.59
N GLU A 31 31.83 -60.53 -35.66
CA GLU A 31 30.56 -59.84 -35.56
C GLU A 31 30.41 -59.11 -34.21
N TYR A 32 30.79 -59.79 -33.11
CA TYR A 32 30.80 -59.11 -31.78
C TYR A 32 31.79 -57.96 -31.72
N ALA A 33 32.96 -58.09 -32.31
CA ALA A 33 33.96 -57.04 -32.36
C ALA A 33 33.50 -55.85 -33.23
N GLU A 34 32.82 -56.09 -34.34
CA GLU A 34 32.24 -55.06 -35.22
C GLU A 34 31.14 -54.28 -34.51
N GLN A 35 30.23 -54.98 -33.82
CA GLN A 35 29.18 -54.34 -33.02
C GLN A 35 29.79 -53.46 -31.87
N ALA A 36 30.77 -54.02 -31.16
CA ALA A 36 31.45 -53.21 -30.12
C ALA A 36 32.25 -52.04 -30.69
N GLY A 37 32.81 -52.22 -31.90
CA GLY A 37 33.54 -51.16 -32.62
C GLY A 37 32.71 -49.94 -32.90
N TYR A 38 31.45 -50.12 -33.31
CA TYR A 38 30.50 -49.05 -33.51
C TYR A 38 30.20 -48.32 -32.20
N VAL A 39 29.99 -49.02 -31.09
CA VAL A 39 29.73 -48.43 -29.78
C VAL A 39 30.96 -47.67 -29.26
N ASN A 40 32.16 -48.22 -29.44
CA ASN A 40 33.41 -47.56 -29.08
C ASN A 40 33.58 -46.27 -29.87
N TYR A 41 33.27 -46.26 -31.17
CA TYR A 41 33.29 -45.05 -32.00
C TYR A 41 32.35 -43.96 -31.46
N LEU A 42 31.10 -44.29 -31.13
CA LEU A 42 30.17 -43.30 -30.53
C LEU A 42 30.69 -42.75 -29.18
N MET A 43 31.36 -43.60 -28.38
CA MET A 43 31.97 -43.14 -27.13
C MET A 43 33.23 -42.30 -27.35
N GLU A 44 33.94 -42.44 -28.46
CA GLU A 44 35.09 -41.61 -28.85
C GLU A 44 34.67 -40.17 -29.21
N GLU A 45 33.45 -39.96 -29.75
CA GLU A 45 32.90 -38.65 -30.06
C GLU A 45 32.68 -37.79 -28.78
N ILE A 46 32.57 -38.42 -27.61
CA ILE A 46 32.44 -37.69 -26.35
C ILE A 46 33.77 -36.98 -26.02
N PRO A 47 33.75 -35.68 -25.67
CA PRO A 47 34.95 -34.94 -25.28
C PRO A 47 35.73 -35.64 -24.19
N ALA A 48 37.07 -35.81 -24.40
CA ALA A 48 37.94 -36.44 -23.39
C ALA A 48 38.11 -35.53 -22.16
N ASP A 49 38.07 -34.22 -22.37
CA ASP A 49 38.12 -33.24 -21.32
C ASP A 49 36.70 -32.95 -20.81
N MET A 50 36.44 -33.27 -19.55
CA MET A 50 35.14 -33.06 -18.91
C MET A 50 34.77 -31.57 -18.75
N GLU A 51 35.73 -30.66 -18.89
CA GLU A 51 35.47 -29.21 -18.91
C GLU A 51 34.82 -28.74 -20.22
N LYS A 52 34.84 -29.58 -21.26
CA LYS A 52 34.16 -29.34 -22.55
C LYS A 52 32.76 -29.93 -22.64
N ILE A 53 32.24 -30.46 -21.54
CA ILE A 53 30.86 -30.98 -21.50
C ILE A 53 29.91 -29.81 -21.30
N GLU A 54 29.13 -29.51 -22.32
CA GLU A 54 28.17 -28.43 -22.44
C GLU A 54 26.75 -28.96 -22.69
N SER A 55 25.74 -28.10 -22.73
CA SER A 55 24.35 -28.49 -23.03
C SER A 55 24.21 -29.19 -24.37
N SER A 56 24.96 -28.77 -25.39
CA SER A 56 25.01 -29.38 -26.74
C SER A 56 25.55 -30.81 -26.75
N THR A 57 26.32 -31.22 -25.74
CA THR A 57 26.90 -32.57 -25.66
C THR A 57 25.87 -33.65 -25.30
N LEU A 58 24.64 -33.27 -24.91
CA LEU A 58 23.63 -34.23 -24.46
C LEU A 58 23.27 -35.29 -25.51
N SER A 59 23.13 -34.88 -26.77
CA SER A 59 22.78 -35.80 -27.87
C SER A 59 23.81 -36.87 -28.04
N VAL A 60 25.09 -36.49 -28.07
CA VAL A 60 26.21 -37.43 -28.20
C VAL A 60 26.29 -38.39 -27.00
N ILE A 61 26.13 -37.87 -25.77
CA ILE A 61 26.11 -38.71 -24.56
C ILE A 61 24.95 -39.70 -24.59
N ARG A 62 23.74 -39.29 -24.99
CA ARG A 62 22.56 -40.16 -25.04
C ARG A 62 22.71 -41.25 -26.08
N GLU A 63 23.15 -40.91 -27.27
CA GLU A 63 23.37 -41.85 -28.34
C GLU A 63 24.40 -42.95 -27.94
N ALA A 64 25.53 -42.54 -27.34
CA ALA A 64 26.54 -43.46 -26.81
C ALA A 64 26.00 -44.31 -25.64
N GLU A 65 25.18 -43.75 -24.75
CA GLU A 65 24.52 -44.48 -23.63
C GLU A 65 23.54 -45.53 -24.14
N GLU A 66 22.70 -45.19 -25.11
CA GLU A 66 21.72 -46.12 -25.72
C GLU A 66 22.45 -47.28 -26.39
N ALA A 67 23.44 -46.96 -27.23
CA ALA A 67 24.26 -48.00 -27.91
C ALA A 67 25.03 -48.89 -26.92
N TYR A 68 25.62 -48.30 -25.89
CA TYR A 68 26.33 -49.03 -24.82
C TYR A 68 25.38 -49.95 -24.06
N ASN A 69 24.23 -49.45 -23.65
CA ASN A 69 23.25 -50.22 -22.88
C ASN A 69 22.69 -51.41 -23.68
N GLU A 70 22.54 -51.27 -24.98
CA GLU A 70 22.10 -52.35 -25.85
C GLU A 70 23.21 -53.41 -26.02
N ALA A 71 24.42 -52.97 -26.38
CA ALA A 71 25.59 -53.85 -26.57
C ALA A 71 26.00 -54.59 -25.27
N ALA A 72 25.85 -53.94 -24.11
CA ALA A 72 26.20 -54.53 -22.81
C ALA A 72 25.26 -55.67 -22.37
N LYS A 73 24.10 -55.85 -23.01
CA LYS A 73 23.20 -57.01 -22.79
C LYS A 73 23.80 -58.31 -23.27
N ASP A 74 24.59 -58.29 -24.36
CA ASP A 74 25.35 -59.43 -24.82
C ASP A 74 26.72 -59.49 -24.16
N LYS A 75 26.95 -60.51 -23.36
CA LYS A 75 28.24 -60.76 -22.68
C LYS A 75 29.42 -60.91 -23.62
N ASN A 76 29.17 -61.36 -24.86
CA ASN A 76 30.24 -61.58 -25.85
C ASN A 76 30.62 -60.21 -26.47
N VAL A 77 29.67 -59.40 -26.87
CA VAL A 77 29.93 -58.01 -27.35
C VAL A 77 30.63 -57.19 -26.30
N LYS A 78 30.18 -57.30 -25.04
CA LYS A 78 30.74 -56.56 -23.89
C LYS A 78 32.24 -56.77 -23.69
N LYS A 79 32.78 -57.93 -24.10
CA LYS A 79 34.25 -58.23 -23.99
C LYS A 79 35.10 -57.32 -24.89
N TYR A 80 34.54 -56.83 -25.97
CA TYR A 80 35.21 -55.97 -26.95
C TYR A 80 34.98 -54.46 -26.74
N LEU A 81 34.15 -54.07 -25.75
CA LEU A 81 33.98 -52.66 -25.38
C LEU A 81 35.21 -52.14 -24.63
N ASP A 82 35.71 -50.97 -25.02
CA ASP A 82 36.86 -50.34 -24.36
C ASP A 82 36.43 -49.78 -22.98
N SER A 83 37.01 -50.33 -21.94
CA SER A 83 36.73 -49.95 -20.55
C SER A 83 37.05 -48.49 -20.22
N LYS A 84 38.03 -47.90 -20.93
CA LYS A 84 38.39 -46.46 -20.77
C LYS A 84 37.31 -45.58 -21.37
N LEU A 85 36.77 -45.96 -22.55
CA LEU A 85 35.66 -45.25 -23.19
C LEU A 85 34.37 -45.38 -22.37
N VAL A 86 34.08 -46.54 -21.82
CA VAL A 86 32.94 -46.73 -20.90
C VAL A 86 33.08 -45.85 -19.64
N SER A 87 34.30 -45.75 -19.08
CA SER A 87 34.55 -44.87 -17.93
C SER A 87 34.39 -43.39 -18.29
N ARG A 88 34.82 -43.01 -19.51
CA ARG A 88 34.67 -41.66 -20.06
C ARG A 88 33.19 -41.32 -20.26
N LEU A 89 32.37 -42.21 -20.84
CA LEU A 89 30.90 -42.02 -20.99
C LEU A 89 30.26 -41.75 -19.63
N LYS A 90 30.54 -42.57 -18.62
CA LYS A 90 29.99 -42.39 -17.26
C LYS A 90 30.43 -41.07 -16.62
N SER A 91 31.68 -40.66 -16.83
CA SER A 91 32.22 -39.40 -16.32
C SER A 91 31.59 -38.20 -17.02
N ALA A 92 31.39 -38.30 -18.34
CA ALA A 92 30.71 -37.24 -19.13
C ALA A 92 29.26 -37.07 -18.69
N ARG A 93 28.52 -38.16 -18.50
CA ARG A 93 27.16 -38.08 -17.98
C ARG A 93 27.08 -37.41 -16.61
N LYS A 94 27.96 -37.82 -15.69
CA LYS A 94 28.04 -37.19 -14.36
C LYS A 94 28.42 -35.70 -14.42
N ALA A 95 29.32 -35.30 -15.30
CA ALA A 95 29.72 -33.92 -15.53
C ALA A 95 28.57 -33.10 -16.09
N TYR A 96 27.83 -33.65 -17.08
CA TYR A 96 26.64 -33.08 -17.66
C TYR A 96 25.58 -32.83 -16.58
N ASP A 97 25.16 -33.87 -15.86
CA ASP A 97 24.11 -33.80 -14.84
C ASP A 97 24.47 -32.81 -13.72
N LYS A 98 25.75 -32.76 -13.33
CA LYS A 98 26.22 -31.76 -12.33
C LYS A 98 26.08 -30.33 -12.85
N SER A 99 26.43 -30.07 -14.10
CA SER A 99 26.36 -28.75 -14.73
C SER A 99 24.90 -28.33 -14.95
N ALA A 100 24.08 -29.22 -15.50
CA ALA A 100 22.64 -28.99 -15.68
C ALA A 100 21.91 -28.67 -14.36
N LYS A 101 22.21 -29.43 -13.30
CA LYS A 101 21.62 -29.18 -11.97
C LYS A 101 22.09 -27.87 -11.35
N ALA A 102 23.34 -27.45 -11.59
CA ALA A 102 23.83 -26.16 -11.12
C ALA A 102 23.13 -24.99 -11.84
N ALA A 103 23.02 -25.07 -13.16
CA ALA A 103 22.34 -24.09 -13.98
C ALA A 103 20.84 -24.01 -13.65
N GLN A 104 20.16 -25.15 -13.48
CA GLN A 104 18.73 -25.19 -13.14
C GLN A 104 18.42 -24.42 -11.86
N LYS A 105 19.28 -24.54 -10.83
CA LYS A 105 19.10 -23.77 -9.59
C LYS A 105 19.15 -22.25 -9.81
N VAL A 106 19.97 -21.81 -10.76
CA VAL A 106 20.07 -20.39 -11.10
C VAL A 106 18.90 -19.99 -11.97
N GLN A 107 18.50 -20.83 -12.93
CA GLN A 107 17.28 -20.63 -13.72
C GLN A 107 16.06 -20.43 -12.83
N ASP A 108 15.86 -21.32 -11.84
CA ASP A 108 14.76 -21.23 -10.88
C ASP A 108 14.75 -19.92 -10.06
N LEU A 109 15.90 -19.27 -9.88
CA LEU A 109 16.00 -17.96 -9.24
C LEU A 109 15.64 -16.84 -10.21
N ILE A 110 16.09 -16.92 -11.45
CA ILE A 110 15.81 -15.94 -12.51
C ILE A 110 14.32 -15.97 -12.89
N ASP A 111 13.70 -17.15 -12.94
CA ASP A 111 12.29 -17.30 -13.27
C ASP A 111 11.35 -16.65 -12.26
N LYS A 112 11.79 -16.50 -11.01
CA LYS A 112 11.06 -15.78 -9.95
C LYS A 112 11.14 -14.28 -10.05
N LEU A 113 12.05 -13.74 -10.87
CA LEU A 113 12.16 -12.31 -11.11
C LEU A 113 11.09 -11.89 -12.14
N PRO A 114 10.60 -10.65 -12.06
CA PRO A 114 9.69 -10.12 -13.08
C PRO A 114 10.31 -10.18 -14.49
N ASP A 115 9.48 -10.48 -15.49
CA ASP A 115 9.93 -10.46 -16.89
C ASP A 115 10.25 -9.06 -17.38
N ASP A 116 9.55 -8.07 -16.84
CA ASP A 116 9.81 -6.65 -17.06
C ASP A 116 10.52 -6.07 -15.84
N ALA A 117 11.79 -5.72 -16.02
CA ALA A 117 12.61 -5.15 -14.95
C ALA A 117 12.05 -3.83 -14.39
N ALA A 118 11.26 -3.09 -15.17
CA ALA A 118 10.60 -1.86 -14.70
C ALA A 118 9.55 -2.11 -13.60
N LYS A 119 9.08 -3.34 -13.47
CA LYS A 119 8.11 -3.75 -12.42
C LYS A 119 8.77 -4.17 -11.10
N LEU A 120 10.09 -4.09 -11.00
CA LEU A 120 10.79 -4.39 -9.74
C LEU A 120 10.41 -3.41 -8.64
N ASP A 121 10.09 -3.95 -7.47
CA ASP A 121 9.90 -3.19 -6.23
C ASP A 121 11.16 -3.31 -5.38
N TYR A 122 11.75 -2.16 -5.02
CA TYR A 122 12.99 -2.12 -4.23
C TYR A 122 12.92 -2.93 -2.93
N SER A 123 11.82 -2.79 -2.20
CA SER A 123 11.68 -3.40 -0.89
C SER A 123 11.43 -4.91 -0.94
N LYS A 124 10.76 -5.39 -1.99
CA LYS A 124 10.35 -6.80 -2.15
C LYS A 124 11.40 -7.62 -2.89
N ASP A 125 11.96 -7.06 -3.98
CA ASP A 125 12.70 -7.84 -4.96
C ASP A 125 14.21 -7.77 -4.79
N ARG A 126 14.74 -6.79 -4.06
CA ARG A 126 16.18 -6.59 -3.86
C ARG A 126 16.92 -7.89 -3.51
N LYS A 127 16.46 -8.59 -2.46
CA LYS A 127 17.12 -9.82 -2.00
C LYS A 127 17.07 -10.95 -3.03
N SER A 128 16.01 -10.99 -3.83
CA SER A 128 15.84 -11.99 -4.87
C SER A 128 16.79 -11.73 -6.03
N VAL A 129 16.93 -10.47 -6.45
CA VAL A 129 17.87 -10.05 -7.50
C VAL A 129 19.31 -10.29 -7.05
N GLU A 130 19.70 -9.83 -5.86
CA GLU A 130 21.03 -10.05 -5.28
C GLU A 130 21.39 -11.55 -5.19
N LYS A 131 20.42 -12.39 -4.80
CA LYS A 131 20.62 -13.83 -4.71
C LYS A 131 20.80 -14.50 -6.08
N ALA A 132 20.00 -14.07 -7.07
CA ALA A 132 20.10 -14.60 -8.44
C ALA A 132 21.43 -14.19 -9.06
N ASP A 133 21.85 -12.92 -8.93
CA ASP A 133 23.11 -12.40 -9.45
C ASP A 133 24.34 -13.11 -8.82
N ALA A 134 24.36 -13.23 -7.50
CA ALA A 134 25.42 -13.95 -6.79
C ALA A 134 25.47 -15.45 -7.14
N ALA A 135 24.35 -16.07 -7.48
CA ALA A 135 24.31 -17.45 -7.93
C ALA A 135 24.76 -17.59 -9.38
N PHE A 136 24.36 -16.66 -10.24
CA PHE A 136 24.78 -16.60 -11.64
C PHE A 136 26.29 -16.40 -11.77
N GLY A 137 26.87 -15.46 -11.00
CA GLY A 137 28.31 -15.21 -10.99
C GLY A 137 29.20 -16.40 -10.54
N LYS A 138 28.60 -17.46 -9.97
CA LYS A 138 29.28 -18.70 -9.60
C LYS A 138 29.25 -19.77 -10.69
N LEU A 139 28.48 -19.58 -11.74
CA LEU A 139 28.43 -20.51 -12.86
C LEU A 139 29.68 -20.39 -13.70
N THR A 140 30.20 -21.52 -14.12
CA THR A 140 31.27 -21.56 -15.11
C THR A 140 30.71 -21.35 -16.52
N GLY A 141 31.59 -20.98 -17.49
CA GLY A 141 31.17 -20.78 -18.88
C GLY A 141 30.35 -21.94 -19.45
N LYS A 142 30.79 -23.19 -19.18
CA LYS A 142 30.06 -24.39 -19.58
C LYS A 142 28.67 -24.53 -18.92
N GLN A 143 28.53 -24.10 -17.66
CA GLN A 143 27.24 -24.15 -16.96
C GLN A 143 26.28 -23.10 -17.48
N LEU A 144 26.78 -21.99 -18.00
CA LEU A 144 25.95 -20.96 -18.62
C LEU A 144 25.23 -21.47 -19.86
N THR A 145 25.80 -22.44 -20.61
CA THR A 145 25.16 -23.01 -21.81
C THR A 145 23.90 -23.82 -21.50
N PHE A 146 23.68 -24.13 -20.22
CA PHE A 146 22.46 -24.86 -19.77
C PHE A 146 21.33 -23.92 -19.33
N LEU A 147 21.55 -22.61 -19.29
CA LEU A 147 20.47 -21.64 -19.03
C LEU A 147 19.59 -21.49 -20.25
N GLU A 148 18.33 -21.16 -20.02
CA GLU A 148 17.40 -20.84 -21.11
C GLU A 148 17.83 -19.58 -21.88
N PRO A 149 17.57 -19.51 -23.20
CA PRO A 149 17.82 -18.31 -23.98
C PRO A 149 17.15 -17.09 -23.35
N GLY A 150 17.90 -15.98 -23.19
CA GLY A 150 17.39 -14.74 -22.60
C GLY A 150 17.46 -14.66 -21.07
N ALA A 151 17.79 -15.74 -20.37
CA ALA A 151 17.86 -15.72 -18.89
C ALA A 151 18.94 -14.77 -18.37
N ALA A 152 20.10 -14.74 -19.03
CA ALA A 152 21.20 -13.84 -18.68
C ALA A 152 20.82 -12.36 -18.90
N GLU A 153 20.17 -12.05 -20.02
CA GLU A 153 19.68 -10.72 -20.37
C GLU A 153 18.60 -10.23 -19.39
N LYS A 154 17.66 -11.13 -19.04
CA LYS A 154 16.63 -10.84 -18.02
C LYS A 154 17.29 -10.48 -16.68
N LEU A 155 18.21 -11.29 -16.21
CA LEU A 155 18.93 -11.02 -14.96
C LEU A 155 19.71 -9.71 -15.01
N ALA A 156 20.46 -9.47 -16.10
CA ALA A 156 21.22 -8.24 -16.29
C ALA A 156 20.32 -7.00 -16.30
N GLY A 157 19.13 -7.10 -16.89
CA GLY A 157 18.09 -6.05 -16.84
C GLY A 157 17.65 -5.78 -15.40
N CYS A 158 17.33 -6.83 -14.65
CA CYS A 158 16.92 -6.73 -13.25
C CYS A 158 18.03 -6.14 -12.36
N VAL A 159 19.29 -6.54 -12.56
CA VAL A 159 20.44 -6.01 -11.82
C VAL A 159 20.66 -4.52 -12.09
N ARG A 160 20.60 -4.08 -13.35
CA ARG A 160 20.69 -2.65 -13.69
C ARG A 160 19.58 -1.84 -13.08
N GLN A 161 18.34 -2.32 -13.18
CA GLN A 161 17.19 -1.65 -12.59
C GLN A 161 17.31 -1.56 -11.06
N MET A 162 17.76 -2.63 -10.41
CA MET A 162 17.95 -2.64 -8.96
C MET A 162 19.07 -1.69 -8.51
N ALA A 163 20.11 -1.50 -9.31
CA ALA A 163 21.14 -0.49 -9.06
C ALA A 163 20.57 0.92 -9.06
N LEU A 164 19.73 1.25 -10.06
CA LEU A 164 19.03 2.54 -10.11
C LEU A 164 18.11 2.75 -8.89
N LEU A 165 17.36 1.72 -8.51
CA LEU A 165 16.52 1.77 -7.31
C LEU A 165 17.35 1.94 -6.03
N THR A 166 18.54 1.35 -5.96
CA THR A 166 19.46 1.49 -4.83
C THR A 166 19.98 2.91 -4.69
N ASP A 167 20.28 3.59 -5.80
CA ASP A 167 20.67 5.00 -5.81
C ASP A 167 19.57 5.92 -5.26
N CYS A 168 18.30 5.48 -5.34
CA CYS A 168 17.15 6.18 -4.79
C CYS A 168 16.80 5.75 -3.35
N GLU A 169 17.56 4.85 -2.74
CA GLU A 169 17.23 4.27 -1.42
C GLU A 169 17.05 5.33 -0.32
N THR A 170 17.86 6.38 -0.32
CA THR A 170 17.76 7.46 0.66
C THR A 170 16.43 8.20 0.51
N ILE A 171 16.04 8.53 -0.72
CA ILE A 171 14.77 9.23 -1.00
C ILE A 171 13.57 8.39 -0.56
N VAL A 172 13.60 7.07 -0.82
CA VAL A 172 12.56 6.14 -0.35
C VAL A 172 12.50 6.10 1.17
N LYS A 173 13.66 6.02 1.84
CA LYS A 173 13.74 6.03 3.31
C LYS A 173 13.25 7.34 3.93
N ASP A 174 13.56 8.46 3.32
CA ASP A 174 13.11 9.77 3.79
C ASP A 174 11.58 9.89 3.67
N ALA A 175 10.99 9.45 2.56
CA ALA A 175 9.55 9.39 2.40
C ALA A 175 8.91 8.47 3.45
N GLN A 176 9.44 7.27 3.67
CA GLN A 176 8.98 6.35 4.71
C GLN A 176 9.05 6.97 6.10
N ALA A 177 10.14 7.66 6.42
CA ALA A 177 10.36 8.31 7.71
C ALA A 177 9.39 9.49 7.94
N ALA A 178 9.13 10.30 6.92
CA ALA A 178 8.17 11.38 6.96
C ALA A 178 6.74 10.86 7.17
N ILE A 179 6.33 9.86 6.40
CA ILE A 179 5.00 9.22 6.51
C ILE A 179 4.82 8.54 7.88
N LYS A 180 5.87 7.92 8.41
CA LYS A 180 5.82 7.29 9.75
C LYS A 180 5.47 8.29 10.84
N LYS A 181 5.90 9.56 10.71
CA LYS A 181 5.62 10.64 11.68
C LYS A 181 4.18 11.15 11.60
N LEU A 182 3.45 10.89 10.50
CA LEU A 182 2.04 11.26 10.41
C LEU A 182 1.22 10.51 11.46
N PRO A 183 0.31 11.19 12.16
CA PRO A 183 -0.72 10.51 12.94
C PRO A 183 -1.65 9.70 12.03
N ALA A 184 -2.37 8.74 12.60
CA ALA A 184 -3.46 8.10 11.88
C ALA A 184 -4.55 9.14 11.52
N TRP A 185 -5.25 8.94 10.42
CA TRP A 185 -6.26 9.85 9.89
C TRP A 185 -7.27 10.34 10.96
N ASN A 186 -7.70 9.45 11.85
CA ASN A 186 -8.66 9.76 12.92
C ASN A 186 -8.04 10.45 14.16
N LYS A 187 -6.77 10.81 14.12
CA LYS A 187 -6.03 11.50 15.19
C LYS A 187 -5.32 12.77 14.73
N ILE A 188 -5.30 13.02 13.42
CA ILE A 188 -4.59 14.16 12.83
C ILE A 188 -5.27 15.47 13.19
N LYS A 189 -4.50 16.52 13.46
CA LYS A 189 -4.95 17.82 13.95
C LYS A 189 -4.22 18.95 13.23
N LYS A 190 -4.67 20.19 13.42
CA LYS A 190 -4.00 21.41 12.92
C LYS A 190 -2.52 21.46 13.31
N SER A 191 -2.17 21.06 14.54
CA SER A 191 -0.77 21.04 15.02
C SER A 191 0.14 20.06 14.25
N ASP A 192 -0.40 19.19 13.43
CA ASP A 192 0.35 18.23 12.62
C ASP A 192 0.66 18.76 11.19
N GLU A 193 0.28 20.01 10.87
CA GLU A 193 0.46 20.65 9.57
C GLU A 193 1.89 20.52 9.04
N ALA A 194 2.90 20.81 9.87
CA ALA A 194 4.30 20.67 9.49
C ALA A 194 4.69 19.22 9.13
N LYS A 195 4.06 18.22 9.77
CA LYS A 195 4.31 16.81 9.45
C LYS A 195 3.63 16.41 8.13
N VAL A 196 2.45 16.98 7.86
CA VAL A 196 1.73 16.77 6.59
C VAL A 196 2.56 17.34 5.45
N HIS A 197 3.00 18.59 5.53
CA HIS A 197 3.85 19.21 4.51
C HIS A 197 5.17 18.47 4.31
N ALA A 198 5.84 18.04 5.39
CA ALA A 198 7.06 17.26 5.27
C ALA A 198 6.84 15.90 4.57
N ALA A 199 5.69 15.28 4.76
CA ALA A 199 5.34 14.05 4.06
C ALA A 199 5.00 14.30 2.59
N GLU A 200 4.32 15.40 2.28
CA GLU A 200 4.01 15.82 0.91
C GLU A 200 5.30 16.14 0.13
N GLU A 201 6.21 16.92 0.71
CA GLU A 201 7.51 17.24 0.11
C GLU A 201 8.33 15.97 -0.15
N ALA A 202 8.37 15.05 0.80
CA ALA A 202 9.09 13.79 0.64
C ALA A 202 8.47 12.89 -0.43
N MET A 203 7.13 12.84 -0.54
CA MET A 203 6.44 12.09 -1.60
C MET A 203 6.63 12.76 -2.97
N GLN A 204 6.67 14.07 -3.04
CA GLN A 204 6.98 14.80 -4.27
C GLN A 204 8.42 14.56 -4.72
N ALA A 205 9.39 14.58 -3.79
CA ALA A 205 10.78 14.24 -4.09
C ALA A 205 10.91 12.80 -4.62
N LEU A 206 10.15 11.86 -4.04
CA LEU A 206 10.09 10.48 -4.51
C LEU A 206 9.54 10.39 -5.95
N ALA A 207 8.46 11.09 -6.24
CA ALA A 207 7.85 11.12 -7.56
C ALA A 207 8.80 11.76 -8.61
N SER A 208 9.44 12.86 -8.27
CA SER A 208 10.42 13.54 -9.15
C SER A 208 11.63 12.66 -9.45
N ALA A 209 12.16 11.96 -8.45
CA ALA A 209 13.27 11.03 -8.66
C ALA A 209 12.86 9.80 -9.49
N ALA A 210 11.62 9.33 -9.34
CA ALA A 210 11.07 8.25 -10.15
C ALA A 210 10.99 8.64 -11.64
N GLU A 211 10.53 9.85 -11.91
CA GLU A 211 10.43 10.40 -13.26
C GLU A 211 11.81 10.65 -13.89
N GLU A 212 12.72 11.33 -13.18
CA GLU A 212 14.07 11.63 -13.66
C GLU A 212 14.86 10.38 -14.04
N LYS A 213 14.76 9.34 -13.21
CA LYS A 213 15.52 8.10 -13.41
C LYS A 213 14.75 7.02 -14.18
N HIS A 214 13.51 7.31 -14.62
CA HIS A 214 12.64 6.37 -15.30
C HIS A 214 12.48 5.04 -14.54
N VAL A 215 12.28 5.12 -13.22
CA VAL A 215 12.10 3.97 -12.32
C VAL A 215 10.78 4.08 -11.55
N THR A 216 10.23 2.96 -11.10
CA THR A 216 9.11 2.96 -10.16
C THR A 216 9.65 3.02 -8.73
N LEU A 217 9.36 4.09 -8.01
CA LEU A 217 9.69 4.25 -6.60
C LEU A 217 8.41 4.28 -5.77
N THR A 218 8.40 3.54 -4.68
CA THR A 218 7.27 3.48 -3.74
C THR A 218 7.78 3.44 -2.30
N PRO A 219 7.13 4.14 -1.36
CA PRO A 219 7.43 4.00 0.05
C PRO A 219 6.88 2.69 0.65
N GLY A 220 6.21 1.87 -0.18
CA GLY A 220 5.52 0.65 0.18
C GLY A 220 4.02 0.87 0.47
N GLU A 221 3.20 -0.11 0.11
CA GLU A 221 1.73 -0.03 0.11
C GLU A 221 1.13 0.49 1.42
N ALA A 222 1.59 -0.02 2.56
CA ALA A 222 1.09 0.42 3.87
C ALA A 222 1.40 1.90 4.17
N ASN A 223 2.54 2.42 3.70
CA ASN A 223 2.89 3.81 3.84
C ASN A 223 2.07 4.69 2.88
N GLU A 224 1.85 4.25 1.65
CA GLU A 224 0.99 4.95 0.69
C GLU A 224 -0.43 5.10 1.20
N GLN A 225 -1.03 4.02 1.68
CA GLN A 225 -2.37 4.04 2.29
C GLN A 225 -2.42 4.98 3.50
N LYS A 226 -1.40 4.94 4.37
CA LYS A 226 -1.33 5.85 5.52
C LYS A 226 -1.18 7.30 5.09
N TYR A 227 -0.32 7.59 4.12
CA TYR A 227 -0.11 8.93 3.58
C TYR A 227 -1.42 9.49 3.03
N GLN A 228 -2.06 8.78 2.10
CA GLN A 228 -3.34 9.19 1.50
C GLN A 228 -4.40 9.45 2.57
N ALA A 229 -4.67 8.45 3.42
CA ALA A 229 -5.70 8.58 4.44
C ALA A 229 -5.44 9.73 5.42
N SER A 230 -4.17 9.99 5.78
CA SER A 230 -3.84 11.05 6.74
C SER A 230 -3.88 12.45 6.11
N THR A 231 -3.39 12.61 4.89
CA THR A 231 -3.42 13.91 4.17
C THR A 231 -4.84 14.28 3.76
N GLU A 232 -5.61 13.34 3.21
CA GLU A 232 -7.03 13.55 2.89
C GLU A 232 -7.82 13.97 4.13
N ALA A 233 -7.63 13.29 5.25
CA ALA A 233 -8.31 13.64 6.49
C ALA A 233 -7.89 15.02 7.02
N PHE A 234 -6.61 15.39 6.92
CA PHE A 234 -6.14 16.71 7.34
C PHE A 234 -6.86 17.83 6.58
N TYR A 235 -6.90 17.75 5.26
CA TYR A 235 -7.56 18.75 4.44
C TYR A 235 -9.09 18.74 4.60
N ALA A 236 -9.70 17.56 4.69
CA ALA A 236 -11.14 17.45 4.94
C ALA A 236 -11.54 18.05 6.29
N TYR A 237 -10.74 17.86 7.35
CA TYR A 237 -11.03 18.46 8.66
C TYR A 237 -10.85 19.98 8.65
N LYS A 238 -9.86 20.47 7.92
CA LYS A 238 -9.69 21.92 7.70
C LYS A 238 -10.90 22.52 6.98
N GLU A 239 -11.33 21.89 5.90
CA GLU A 239 -12.51 22.32 5.12
C GLU A 239 -13.80 22.28 5.95
N LEU A 240 -14.04 21.24 6.73
CA LEU A 240 -15.18 21.15 7.64
C LEU A 240 -15.19 22.28 8.67
N ALA A 241 -14.03 22.60 9.25
CA ALA A 241 -13.91 23.70 10.20
C ALA A 241 -14.14 25.07 9.53
N GLU A 242 -13.59 25.29 8.34
CA GLU A 242 -13.78 26.51 7.55
C GLU A 242 -15.25 26.68 7.11
N SER A 243 -15.88 25.59 6.66
CA SER A 243 -17.31 25.59 6.30
C SER A 243 -18.20 25.94 7.48
N TYR A 244 -17.95 25.31 8.64
CA TYR A 244 -18.65 25.65 9.87
C TYR A 244 -18.47 27.14 10.22
N ARG A 245 -17.26 27.66 10.19
CA ARG A 245 -16.94 29.06 10.48
C ARG A 245 -17.70 30.00 9.55
N LYS A 246 -17.63 29.73 8.24
CA LYS A 246 -18.34 30.55 7.22
C LYS A 246 -19.86 30.53 7.41
N THR A 247 -20.41 29.35 7.71
CA THR A 247 -21.88 29.18 7.75
C THR A 247 -22.48 29.67 9.06
N TYR A 248 -21.82 29.42 10.18
CA TYR A 248 -22.43 29.63 11.49
C TYR A 248 -21.79 30.72 12.34
N LEU A 249 -20.47 31.01 12.15
CA LEU A 249 -19.78 32.02 12.96
C LEU A 249 -19.72 33.37 12.26
N ALA A 250 -19.42 33.41 10.97
CA ALA A 250 -19.29 34.66 10.23
C ALA A 250 -20.54 35.59 10.34
N PRO A 251 -21.76 35.04 10.31
CA PRO A 251 -22.94 35.87 10.52
C PRO A 251 -23.08 36.47 11.93
N LEU A 252 -22.28 36.00 12.89
CA LEU A 252 -22.29 36.44 14.29
C LEU A 252 -21.08 37.31 14.65
N GLU A 253 -20.10 37.50 13.75
CA GLU A 253 -18.85 38.21 14.05
C GLU A 253 -19.06 39.69 14.44
N ASP A 254 -20.03 40.36 13.83
CA ASP A 254 -20.28 41.79 14.06
C ASP A 254 -21.27 42.04 15.19
N LEU A 255 -21.76 40.99 15.87
CA LEU A 255 -22.71 41.15 16.97
C LEU A 255 -22.02 41.71 18.21
N THR A 256 -22.41 42.89 18.62
CA THR A 256 -21.94 43.52 19.85
C THR A 256 -22.73 43.07 21.09
N ASP A 257 -23.99 42.65 20.93
CA ASP A 257 -24.85 42.13 21.99
C ASP A 257 -25.83 41.06 21.41
N ALA A 258 -26.23 40.09 22.24
CA ALA A 258 -27.10 39.00 21.87
C ALA A 258 -28.55 39.30 22.19
N ASP A 259 -29.36 39.60 21.18
CA ASP A 259 -30.82 39.88 21.26
C ASP A 259 -31.66 38.66 20.86
N GLU A 260 -32.99 38.81 20.89
CA GLU A 260 -33.96 37.77 20.54
C GLU A 260 -33.85 37.34 19.07
N ALA A 261 -33.57 38.27 18.16
CA ALA A 261 -33.46 37.96 16.72
C ALA A 261 -32.30 37.04 16.41
N HIS A 262 -31.23 37.08 17.22
CA HIS A 262 -30.03 36.29 17.02
C HIS A 262 -29.99 35.01 17.89
N GLU A 263 -30.95 34.80 18.81
CA GLU A 263 -30.97 33.65 19.70
C GLU A 263 -30.88 32.31 18.94
N ALA A 264 -31.72 32.15 17.93
CA ALA A 264 -31.76 30.92 17.14
C ALA A 264 -30.44 30.64 16.45
N ALA A 265 -29.81 31.69 15.88
CA ALA A 265 -28.51 31.55 15.19
C ALA A 265 -27.38 31.16 16.17
N ILE A 266 -27.33 31.82 17.34
CA ILE A 266 -26.33 31.50 18.39
C ILE A 266 -26.49 30.06 18.90
N ARG A 267 -27.72 29.60 19.14
CA ARG A 267 -28.02 28.23 19.59
C ARG A 267 -27.68 27.19 18.51
N THR A 268 -28.04 27.49 17.26
CA THR A 268 -27.69 26.64 16.12
C THR A 268 -26.17 26.51 15.97
N ALA A 269 -25.43 27.63 15.99
CA ALA A 269 -23.97 27.61 15.94
C ALA A 269 -23.36 26.70 17.03
N ARG A 270 -23.91 26.75 18.27
CA ARG A 270 -23.44 25.86 19.34
C ARG A 270 -23.76 24.40 19.07
N THR A 271 -24.96 24.10 18.62
CA THR A 271 -25.40 22.73 18.33
C THR A 271 -24.52 22.10 17.23
N GLU A 272 -24.32 22.85 16.15
CA GLU A 272 -23.50 22.42 15.02
C GLU A 272 -22.00 22.29 15.42
N TYR A 273 -21.49 23.20 16.26
CA TYR A 273 -20.16 23.03 16.85
C TYR A 273 -20.01 21.71 17.63
N GLN A 274 -21.03 21.37 18.41
CA GLN A 274 -21.02 20.11 19.17
C GLN A 274 -21.18 18.87 18.28
N ALA A 275 -21.82 19.01 17.13
CA ALA A 275 -21.97 17.95 16.14
C ALA A 275 -20.75 17.81 15.21
N LEU A 276 -19.94 18.86 15.11
CA LEU A 276 -18.81 18.96 14.18
C LEU A 276 -17.83 17.78 14.33
N GLY A 277 -17.70 16.98 13.27
CA GLY A 277 -16.82 15.83 13.22
C GLY A 277 -17.29 14.60 14.03
N LYS A 278 -18.52 14.56 14.56
CA LYS A 278 -19.02 13.39 15.32
C LYS A 278 -19.21 12.14 14.47
N SER A 279 -19.50 12.31 13.18
CA SER A 279 -19.74 11.20 12.25
C SER A 279 -19.02 11.45 10.93
N TYR A 280 -17.70 11.24 10.94
CA TYR A 280 -16.88 11.29 9.73
C TYR A 280 -16.36 9.88 9.43
N ASN A 281 -16.73 9.33 8.28
CA ASN A 281 -16.39 7.95 7.89
C ASN A 281 -16.67 6.93 9.03
N GLY A 282 -17.82 7.07 9.70
CA GLY A 282 -18.22 6.18 10.81
C GLY A 282 -17.44 6.36 12.12
N SER A 283 -16.57 7.37 12.22
CA SER A 283 -15.76 7.65 13.40
C SER A 283 -16.00 9.04 13.97
N ASN A 284 -15.81 9.17 15.29
CA ASN A 284 -15.86 10.47 15.96
C ASN A 284 -14.47 11.13 15.93
N VAL A 285 -14.35 12.16 15.11
CA VAL A 285 -13.14 12.96 14.91
C VAL A 285 -13.31 14.43 15.38
N SER A 286 -14.31 14.71 16.22
CA SER A 286 -14.65 16.07 16.67
C SER A 286 -13.44 16.83 17.20
N LYS A 287 -12.57 16.20 18.01
CA LYS A 287 -11.36 16.85 18.54
C LYS A 287 -10.34 17.20 17.44
N CYS A 288 -10.35 16.45 16.34
CA CYS A 288 -9.49 16.70 15.19
C CYS A 288 -9.99 17.91 14.41
N VAL A 289 -11.27 17.90 13.99
CA VAL A 289 -11.90 18.99 13.25
C VAL A 289 -11.88 20.29 14.08
N GLN A 290 -12.28 20.22 15.35
CA GLN A 290 -12.27 21.36 16.27
C GLN A 290 -10.88 21.96 16.49
N SER A 291 -9.80 21.21 16.29
CA SER A 291 -8.43 21.73 16.38
C SER A 291 -8.11 22.79 15.31
N PHE A 292 -8.84 22.82 14.22
CA PHE A 292 -8.71 23.81 13.15
C PHE A 292 -9.46 25.11 13.43
N MET A 293 -10.35 25.12 14.46
CA MET A 293 -11.02 26.33 14.90
C MET A 293 -10.04 27.26 15.62
N GLY A 294 -10.19 28.57 15.42
CA GLY A 294 -9.43 29.57 16.13
C GLY A 294 -9.86 29.71 17.61
N PRO A 295 -8.97 30.10 18.51
CA PRO A 295 -9.34 30.38 19.90
C PRO A 295 -10.35 31.52 20.00
N ASP A 296 -10.27 32.49 19.10
CA ASP A 296 -11.18 33.65 19.07
C ASP A 296 -12.59 33.25 18.65
N ASP A 297 -12.74 32.32 17.70
CA ASP A 297 -14.01 31.76 17.23
C ASP A 297 -14.85 31.20 18.40
N LEU A 298 -14.21 30.40 19.24
CA LEU A 298 -14.84 29.77 20.40
C LEU A 298 -15.11 30.75 21.53
N THR A 299 -14.21 31.74 21.69
CA THR A 299 -14.36 32.79 22.68
C THR A 299 -15.52 33.69 22.33
N MET A 300 -15.66 34.09 21.06
CA MET A 300 -16.79 34.85 20.53
C MET A 300 -18.12 34.11 20.81
N LEU A 301 -18.24 32.87 20.38
CA LEU A 301 -19.48 32.10 20.57
C LEU A 301 -19.85 31.94 22.05
N LYS A 302 -18.87 31.67 22.93
CA LYS A 302 -19.12 31.61 24.38
C LYS A 302 -19.56 32.95 24.98
N ASN A 303 -19.00 34.06 24.50
CA ASN A 303 -19.38 35.38 24.95
C ASN A 303 -20.85 35.72 24.55
N LEU A 304 -21.21 35.44 23.29
CA LEU A 304 -22.56 35.61 22.81
C LEU A 304 -23.58 34.76 23.60
N GLU A 305 -23.27 33.48 23.89
CA GLU A 305 -24.11 32.64 24.74
C GLU A 305 -24.28 33.18 26.16
N LYS A 306 -23.19 33.70 26.72
CA LYS A 306 -23.22 34.34 28.05
C LYS A 306 -24.10 35.58 28.04
N GLN A 307 -23.93 36.47 27.05
CA GLN A 307 -24.78 37.69 26.87
C GLN A 307 -26.24 37.29 26.69
N LEU A 308 -26.56 36.34 25.80
CA LEU A 308 -27.89 35.81 25.60
C LEU A 308 -28.54 35.37 26.91
N SER A 309 -27.82 34.55 27.71
CA SER A 309 -28.31 34.09 29.00
C SER A 309 -28.53 35.24 30.00
N GLN A 310 -27.65 36.26 29.99
CA GLN A 310 -27.77 37.41 30.86
C GLN A 310 -28.97 38.27 30.46
N ASN A 311 -29.14 38.57 29.17
CA ASN A 311 -30.25 39.35 28.63
C ASN A 311 -31.60 38.69 28.88
N GLN A 312 -31.72 37.38 28.64
CA GLN A 312 -32.92 36.60 28.96
C GLN A 312 -33.26 36.62 30.47
N LYS A 313 -32.26 36.48 31.35
CA LYS A 313 -32.49 36.57 32.80
C LYS A 313 -32.92 37.96 33.24
N ALA A 314 -32.35 39.02 32.64
CA ALA A 314 -32.72 40.38 32.93
C ALA A 314 -34.15 40.68 32.46
N ALA A 315 -34.49 40.32 31.23
CA ALA A 315 -35.86 40.43 30.67
C ALA A 315 -36.87 39.67 31.52
N LYS A 316 -36.56 38.44 31.93
CA LYS A 316 -37.46 37.62 32.77
C LYS A 316 -37.78 38.28 34.11
N LYS A 317 -36.80 38.97 34.72
CA LYS A 317 -37.05 39.73 35.96
C LYS A 317 -38.07 40.87 35.71
N VAL A 318 -37.93 41.59 34.59
CA VAL A 318 -38.84 42.68 34.22
C VAL A 318 -40.23 42.15 33.86
N MET A 319 -40.32 41.07 33.07
CA MET A 319 -41.57 40.39 32.77
C MET A 319 -42.34 39.97 34.02
N ASN A 320 -41.61 39.46 35.05
CA ASN A 320 -42.20 39.10 36.34
C ASN A 320 -42.70 40.34 37.14
N LEU A 321 -42.10 41.51 36.99
CA LEU A 321 -42.60 42.76 37.56
C LEU A 321 -43.88 43.18 36.84
N ILE A 322 -43.87 43.16 35.51
CA ILE A 322 -45.00 43.52 34.66
C ILE A 322 -46.21 42.58 34.95
N ALA A 323 -45.98 41.27 35.08
CA ALA A 323 -47.04 40.31 35.37
C ALA A 323 -47.75 40.53 36.72
N LYS A 324 -47.12 41.28 37.62
CA LYS A 324 -47.67 41.63 38.94
C LYS A 324 -48.38 43.00 38.95
N LEU A 325 -48.43 43.71 37.82
CA LEU A 325 -49.13 45.01 37.72
C LEU A 325 -50.63 44.84 37.90
N PRO A 326 -51.36 45.91 38.32
CA PRO A 326 -52.83 45.90 38.46
C PRO A 326 -53.48 45.38 37.20
N LYS A 327 -54.48 44.54 37.35
CA LYS A 327 -55.28 44.00 36.22
C LYS A 327 -56.55 44.86 35.91
N HIS A 328 -56.87 45.79 36.80
CA HIS A 328 -57.97 46.75 36.61
C HIS A 328 -57.47 48.06 36.00
N ASP A 329 -58.35 48.84 35.43
CA ASP A 329 -58.06 50.16 34.90
C ASP A 329 -57.96 51.22 35.99
N ALA A 330 -57.38 52.38 35.65
CA ALA A 330 -57.26 53.50 36.55
C ALA A 330 -58.64 53.86 37.15
N PRO A 331 -58.70 54.46 38.37
CA PRO A 331 -57.58 55.06 39.10
C PRO A 331 -56.75 54.06 39.91
N PHE A 332 -55.39 54.23 39.87
CA PHE A 332 -54.45 53.41 40.64
C PHE A 332 -54.12 53.99 42.00
N THR A 333 -53.99 53.17 43.01
CA THR A 333 -53.51 53.56 44.32
C THR A 333 -52.04 53.99 44.27
N LYS A 334 -51.56 54.73 45.30
CA LYS A 334 -50.11 55.10 45.41
C LYS A 334 -49.19 53.92 45.36
N ARG A 335 -49.58 52.78 45.93
CA ARG A 335 -48.78 51.53 45.90
C ARG A 335 -48.68 50.90 44.50
N GLU A 336 -49.81 50.95 43.78
CA GLU A 336 -49.91 50.45 42.41
C GLU A 336 -49.14 51.33 41.45
N ARG A 337 -49.19 52.63 41.53
CA ARG A 337 -48.35 53.55 40.74
C ARG A 337 -46.89 53.30 41.01
N LYS A 338 -46.47 53.08 42.28
CA LYS A 338 -45.11 52.76 42.60
C LYS A 338 -44.67 51.43 41.98
N ALA A 339 -45.50 50.41 41.86
CA ALA A 339 -45.23 49.16 41.20
C ALA A 339 -45.07 49.37 39.68
N ILE A 340 -45.91 50.22 39.06
CA ILE A 340 -45.80 50.56 37.64
C ILE A 340 -44.50 51.33 37.37
N ASP A 341 -44.09 52.30 38.20
CA ASP A 341 -42.85 53.06 38.08
C ASP A 341 -41.59 52.10 38.25
N THR A 342 -41.71 51.19 39.19
CA THR A 342 -40.63 50.18 39.41
C THR A 342 -40.46 49.30 38.18
N ALA A 343 -41.55 48.83 37.58
CA ALA A 343 -41.50 48.01 36.37
C ALA A 343 -40.96 48.81 35.19
N LYS A 344 -41.44 50.08 35.03
CA LYS A 344 -40.95 50.99 33.97
C LYS A 344 -39.46 51.32 34.09
N SER A 345 -39.02 51.67 35.30
CA SER A 345 -37.57 51.91 35.54
C SER A 345 -36.73 50.69 35.32
N ALA A 346 -37.22 49.49 35.69
CA ALA A 346 -36.53 48.25 35.45
C ALA A 346 -36.41 47.91 33.95
N TYR A 347 -37.48 48.19 33.18
CA TYR A 347 -37.51 48.05 31.73
C TYR A 347 -36.56 49.06 31.05
N ASP A 348 -36.62 50.31 31.45
CA ASP A 348 -35.76 51.35 30.87
C ASP A 348 -34.28 51.15 31.19
N GLY A 349 -33.98 50.47 32.29
CA GLY A 349 -32.62 50.10 32.68
C GLY A 349 -32.08 48.87 31.91
N LEU A 350 -32.88 48.20 31.10
CA LEU A 350 -32.40 47.10 30.26
C LEU A 350 -31.60 47.63 29.05
N SER A 351 -30.59 46.83 28.61
CA SER A 351 -29.99 47.04 27.29
C SER A 351 -31.02 46.83 26.18
N SER A 352 -30.74 47.37 24.99
CA SER A 352 -31.62 47.17 23.82
C SER A 352 -31.81 45.67 23.54
N ALA A 353 -30.76 44.87 23.60
CA ALA A 353 -30.84 43.45 23.42
C ALA A 353 -31.64 42.73 24.51
N ALA A 354 -31.58 43.18 25.76
CA ALA A 354 -32.38 42.59 26.83
C ALA A 354 -33.86 42.95 26.69
N ARG A 355 -34.18 44.14 26.17
CA ARG A 355 -35.54 44.58 25.94
C ARG A 355 -36.25 43.74 24.89
N SER A 356 -35.58 43.28 23.86
CA SER A 356 -36.17 42.43 22.82
C SER A 356 -36.82 41.14 23.35
N PHE A 357 -36.37 40.65 24.49
CA PHE A 357 -36.95 39.46 25.16
C PHE A 357 -38.12 39.75 26.07
N VAL A 358 -38.59 41.01 26.19
CA VAL A 358 -39.71 41.37 27.08
C VAL A 358 -41.01 41.28 26.29
N GLU A 359 -41.64 40.09 26.29
CA GLU A 359 -42.87 39.80 25.54
C GLU A 359 -44.11 40.58 25.98
N ASN A 360 -44.16 40.98 27.25
CA ASN A 360 -45.32 41.65 27.83
C ASN A 360 -45.20 43.19 27.99
N VAL A 361 -44.30 43.78 27.18
CA VAL A 361 -44.02 45.22 27.24
C VAL A 361 -45.27 46.10 26.97
N ASP A 362 -46.16 45.63 26.13
CA ASP A 362 -47.43 46.38 25.83
C ASP A 362 -48.26 46.55 27.09
N THR A 363 -48.38 45.54 27.92
CA THR A 363 -49.04 45.63 29.21
C THR A 363 -48.44 46.75 30.11
N LEU A 364 -47.08 46.82 30.11
CA LEU A 364 -46.40 47.88 30.86
C LEU A 364 -46.70 49.24 30.30
N ASN A 365 -46.69 49.42 28.98
CA ASN A 365 -46.93 50.67 28.32
C ASN A 365 -48.41 51.16 28.55
N GLU A 366 -49.39 50.26 28.44
CA GLU A 366 -50.79 50.53 28.73
C GLU A 366 -51.01 51.01 30.20
N ARG A 367 -50.45 50.25 31.17
CA ARG A 367 -50.59 50.61 32.58
C ARG A 367 -49.86 51.89 32.93
N TYR A 368 -48.72 52.17 32.29
CA TYR A 368 -47.95 53.40 32.50
C TYR A 368 -48.75 54.62 31.92
N GLN A 369 -49.27 54.48 30.71
CA GLN A 369 -50.13 55.52 30.11
C GLN A 369 -51.40 55.79 30.94
N GLN A 370 -52.04 54.74 31.47
CA GLN A 370 -53.22 54.91 32.36
C GLN A 370 -52.86 55.55 33.71
N ALA A 371 -51.67 55.31 34.23
CA ALA A 371 -51.19 55.90 35.47
C ALA A 371 -50.75 57.38 35.31
N TYR A 372 -50.30 57.73 34.11
CA TYR A 372 -49.77 59.05 33.76
C TYR A 372 -50.29 59.48 32.37
N PRO A 373 -51.63 59.78 32.27
CA PRO A 373 -52.13 60.21 30.99
C PRO A 373 -51.41 61.48 30.57
N ALA A 374 -51.06 61.59 29.30
CA ALA A 374 -50.53 62.82 28.74
C ALA A 374 -51.50 63.91 29.01
N THR A 375 -51.14 64.93 29.83
CA THR A 375 -51.90 66.12 29.95
C THR A 375 -51.92 66.79 28.58
N ASP A 376 -53.13 66.81 27.97
CA ASP A 376 -53.35 67.54 26.76
C ASP A 376 -52.95 68.99 27.06
N SER A 377 -51.77 69.39 26.66
CA SER A 377 -51.37 70.79 26.68
C SER A 377 -52.10 71.44 25.51
N GLY A 378 -53.46 71.46 25.71
CA GLY A 378 -54.31 72.21 24.86
C GLY A 378 -53.95 73.65 24.95
N GLU A 379 -53.74 74.21 23.83
CA GLU A 379 -53.82 75.62 23.51
C GLU A 379 -54.74 76.37 24.45
N GLN A 380 -54.22 77.43 25.04
CA GLN A 380 -55.03 78.64 25.22
C GLN A 380 -54.21 79.83 24.81
N ALA A 381 -54.67 80.40 23.68
CA ALA A 381 -54.69 81.71 23.20
C ALA A 381 -53.61 82.72 23.54
#